data_0f647110f2e995adccf829b7ba9374b4
#
_entry.id   0f647110f2e995adccf829b7ba9374b4
#
_cell.length_a   1.000
_cell.length_b   1.000
_cell.length_c   1.000
_cell.angle_alpha   90.00
_cell.angle_beta   90.00
_cell.angle_gamma   90.00
#
_symmetry.space_group_name_H-M   'P 1'
#
loop_
_entity.id
_entity.type
_entity.pdbx_description
1 polymer ?
#
loop_
_entity_poly.entity_id
_entity_poly.type
_entity_poly.pdbx_seq_one_letter_code
_entity_poly.pdbx_strand_id
1 'polypeptide(L)'
;MSLDWFEPFTLSTPLAIRAMECLFALSAGIQTLEYLRMRPAMNAQGLWSWAIQRQDIPNALAQKFFDGLFAESIFTLLLWARLAALLSLVLFGANLGNVTFLFVSNLFVLIRWRGAFNGGSDFMTLVVLTGLLISQWVGFFENSELGWRACFWYITIQSMTSYFVSGAVKLLRPEWRNGSAMTIFLNAAIHGPLHAGHALRKPWLSTLGSWTFILWECAAPLALFDTRLAVVFCCIAAIFHFLVFWFFGLNRFFWAWVASFPAIVWCAGQINILAS
;
A
#
# COMPACT_ATOMS: atom_id res chain seq x y z
N MET A 1 -14.45 -3.76 -38.87
CA MET A 1 -14.10 -3.35 -37.49
C MET A 1 -12.64 -3.75 -37.30
N SER A 2 -11.71 -2.84 -37.74
CA SER A 2 -10.27 -3.03 -37.57
C SER A 2 -9.99 -2.88 -36.07
N LEU A 3 -9.54 -3.95 -35.45
CA LEU A 3 -8.95 -3.91 -34.13
C LEU A 3 -7.59 -3.20 -34.28
N ASP A 4 -7.58 -1.89 -34.13
CA ASP A 4 -6.33 -1.12 -34.09
C ASP A 4 -5.59 -1.42 -32.80
N TRP A 5 -4.87 -2.54 -32.82
CA TRP A 5 -3.96 -2.96 -31.74
C TRP A 5 -2.83 -1.96 -31.46
N PHE A 6 -2.73 -0.92 -32.28
CA PHE A 6 -1.67 0.10 -32.24
C PHE A 6 -2.11 1.39 -31.56
N GLU A 7 -3.40 1.61 -31.27
CA GLU A 7 -3.77 2.78 -30.48
C GLU A 7 -3.27 2.62 -29.02
N PRO A 8 -2.57 3.64 -28.48
CA PRO A 8 -2.09 3.59 -27.10
C PRO A 8 -3.29 3.56 -26.15
N PHE A 9 -3.40 2.48 -25.34
CA PHE A 9 -4.38 2.43 -24.26
C PHE A 9 -4.04 3.54 -23.27
N THR A 10 -4.96 4.47 -23.03
CA THR A 10 -4.80 5.53 -22.04
C THR A 10 -5.89 5.43 -20.99
N LEU A 11 -5.49 5.38 -19.71
CA LEU A 11 -6.42 5.47 -18.61
C LEU A 11 -6.86 6.93 -18.44
N SER A 12 -8.15 7.22 -18.59
CA SER A 12 -8.64 8.58 -18.42
C SER A 12 -8.45 9.08 -16.97
N THR A 13 -8.13 10.36 -16.82
CA THR A 13 -7.88 10.96 -15.49
C THR A 13 -9.05 10.76 -14.51
N PRO A 14 -10.33 10.99 -14.89
CA PRO A 14 -11.44 10.75 -13.97
C PRO A 14 -11.55 9.30 -13.51
N LEU A 15 -11.30 8.33 -14.41
CA LEU A 15 -11.35 6.90 -14.06
C LEU A 15 -10.19 6.52 -13.14
N ALA A 16 -8.97 7.03 -13.40
CA ALA A 16 -7.81 6.81 -12.54
C ALA A 16 -8.04 7.35 -11.11
N ILE A 17 -8.59 8.56 -11.00
CA ILE A 17 -8.96 9.17 -9.72
C ILE A 17 -9.94 8.27 -8.97
N ARG A 18 -11.07 7.93 -9.59
CA ARG A 18 -12.13 7.16 -8.92
C ARG A 18 -11.67 5.75 -8.55
N ALA A 19 -10.92 5.08 -9.43
CA ALA A 19 -10.35 3.77 -9.12
C ALA A 19 -9.42 3.83 -7.91
N MET A 20 -8.52 4.81 -7.85
CA MET A 20 -7.59 4.98 -6.74
C MET A 20 -8.30 5.31 -5.43
N GLU A 21 -9.28 6.22 -5.44
CA GLU A 21 -10.09 6.58 -4.27
C GLU A 21 -10.84 5.36 -3.69
N CYS A 22 -11.49 4.58 -4.56
CA CYS A 22 -12.23 3.39 -4.14
C CYS A 22 -11.30 2.28 -3.60
N LEU A 23 -10.18 2.02 -4.28
CA LEU A 23 -9.21 1.01 -3.86
C LEU A 23 -8.53 1.41 -2.54
N PHE A 24 -8.19 2.69 -2.38
CA PHE A 24 -7.67 3.21 -1.12
C PHE A 24 -8.70 3.09 0.00
N ALA A 25 -9.94 3.50 -0.25
CA ALA A 25 -11.01 3.42 0.74
C ALA A 25 -11.27 1.96 1.17
N LEU A 26 -11.21 1.01 0.25
CA LEU A 26 -11.31 -0.42 0.54
C LEU A 26 -10.14 -0.87 1.43
N SER A 27 -8.90 -0.54 1.06
CA SER A 27 -7.69 -0.90 1.82
C SER A 27 -7.72 -0.35 3.25
N ALA A 28 -7.95 0.96 3.40
CA ALA A 28 -8.01 1.63 4.69
C ALA A 28 -9.25 1.23 5.50
N GLY A 29 -10.34 0.86 4.82
CA GLY A 29 -11.56 0.32 5.42
C GLY A 29 -11.31 -1.04 6.08
N ILE A 30 -10.69 -1.97 5.35
CA ILE A 30 -10.29 -3.29 5.89
C ILE A 30 -9.38 -3.09 7.10
N GLN A 31 -8.35 -2.25 7.00
CA GLN A 31 -7.46 -1.92 8.12
C GLN A 31 -8.24 -1.41 9.34
N THR A 32 -9.18 -0.50 9.12
CA THR A 32 -9.97 0.10 10.22
C THR A 32 -10.90 -0.91 10.87
N LEU A 33 -11.54 -1.80 10.07
CA LEU A 33 -12.37 -2.88 10.57
C LEU A 33 -11.57 -3.91 11.39
N GLU A 34 -10.35 -4.25 10.96
CA GLU A 34 -9.45 -5.10 11.73
C GLU A 34 -9.14 -4.47 13.09
N TYR A 35 -8.82 -3.19 13.15
CA TYR A 35 -8.55 -2.51 14.42
C TYR A 35 -9.79 -2.44 15.32
N LEU A 36 -10.98 -2.26 14.76
CA LEU A 36 -12.23 -2.37 15.53
C LEU A 36 -12.43 -3.77 16.08
N ARG A 37 -12.10 -4.82 15.34
CA ARG A 37 -12.18 -6.20 15.80
C ARG A 37 -11.14 -6.51 16.89
N MET A 38 -9.97 -5.90 16.81
CA MET A 38 -8.85 -6.10 17.73
C MET A 38 -8.94 -5.22 19.00
N ARG A 39 -10.04 -4.48 19.21
CA ARG A 39 -10.22 -3.65 20.44
C ARG A 39 -9.89 -4.37 21.76
N PRO A 40 -10.25 -5.64 21.97
CA PRO A 40 -9.89 -6.32 23.22
C PRO A 40 -8.40 -6.34 23.53
N ALA A 41 -7.54 -6.34 22.49
CA ALA A 41 -6.09 -6.26 22.68
C ALA A 41 -5.61 -4.89 23.18
N MET A 42 -6.43 -3.82 22.99
CA MET A 42 -6.13 -2.45 23.43
C MET A 42 -6.64 -2.10 24.82
N ASN A 43 -7.46 -2.95 25.42
CA ASN A 43 -8.02 -2.74 26.77
C ASN A 43 -6.89 -2.68 27.81
N ALA A 44 -7.21 -2.24 29.02
CA ALA A 44 -6.24 -2.08 30.10
C ALA A 44 -5.44 -3.35 30.42
N GLN A 45 -6.04 -4.53 30.19
CA GLN A 45 -5.42 -5.85 30.40
C GLN A 45 -4.87 -6.47 29.10
N GLY A 46 -5.04 -5.81 27.96
CA GLY A 46 -4.60 -6.31 26.65
C GLY A 46 -3.12 -6.09 26.37
N LEU A 47 -2.57 -6.86 25.43
CA LEU A 47 -1.17 -6.80 25.02
C LEU A 47 -0.76 -5.40 24.49
N TRP A 48 -1.70 -4.65 23.91
CA TRP A 48 -1.51 -3.28 23.40
C TRP A 48 -2.21 -2.24 24.29
N SER A 49 -2.20 -2.45 25.62
CA SER A 49 -2.77 -1.45 26.53
C SER A 49 -2.03 -0.12 26.38
N TRP A 50 -2.78 0.99 26.42
CA TRP A 50 -2.19 2.32 26.30
C TRP A 50 -1.21 2.62 27.45
N ALA A 51 -1.49 2.12 28.66
CA ALA A 51 -0.64 2.31 29.83
C ALA A 51 0.81 1.82 29.58
N ILE A 52 0.99 0.74 28.81
CA ILE A 52 2.32 0.24 28.43
C ILE A 52 2.92 1.13 27.32
N GLN A 53 2.19 1.38 26.24
CA GLN A 53 2.70 2.13 25.08
C GLN A 53 2.98 3.60 25.40
N ARG A 54 2.26 4.17 26.36
CA ARG A 54 2.46 5.53 26.84
C ARG A 54 3.90 5.81 27.33
N GLN A 55 4.54 4.80 27.89
CA GLN A 55 5.90 4.92 28.44
C GLN A 55 6.96 5.22 27.36
N ASP A 56 6.67 4.88 26.10
CA ASP A 56 7.58 5.15 24.99
C ASP A 56 7.46 6.58 24.44
N ILE A 57 6.55 7.41 24.97
CA ILE A 57 6.40 8.80 24.59
C ILE A 57 7.17 9.68 25.59
N PRO A 58 8.28 10.31 25.19
CA PRO A 58 9.15 11.00 26.14
C PRO A 58 8.59 12.34 26.63
N ASN A 59 7.66 12.95 25.90
CA ASN A 59 7.14 14.28 26.19
C ASN A 59 5.83 14.20 27.00
N ALA A 60 5.79 14.80 28.19
CA ALA A 60 4.64 14.77 29.09
C ALA A 60 3.39 15.47 28.54
N LEU A 61 3.52 16.52 27.72
CA LEU A 61 2.39 17.18 27.07
C LEU A 61 1.79 16.26 25.98
N ALA A 62 2.66 15.61 25.19
CA ALA A 62 2.24 14.62 24.20
C ALA A 62 1.56 13.44 24.88
N GLN A 63 2.07 12.95 26.02
CA GLN A 63 1.42 11.90 26.81
C GLN A 63 -0.03 12.30 27.19
N LYS A 64 -0.21 13.50 27.76
CA LYS A 64 -1.56 13.99 28.15
C LYS A 64 -2.52 14.10 26.95
N PHE A 65 -2.02 14.57 25.82
CA PHE A 65 -2.82 14.65 24.59
C PHE A 65 -3.28 13.26 24.15
N PHE A 66 -2.34 12.31 24.08
CA PHE A 66 -2.64 10.95 23.67
C PHE A 66 -3.41 10.16 24.72
N ASP A 67 -3.31 10.46 26.03
CA ASP A 67 -4.14 9.87 27.07
C ASP A 67 -5.63 10.11 26.79
N GLY A 68 -5.98 11.33 26.36
CA GLY A 68 -7.35 11.65 25.96
C GLY A 68 -7.76 10.99 24.64
N LEU A 69 -6.91 11.09 23.61
CA LEU A 69 -7.21 10.59 22.27
C LEU A 69 -7.30 9.05 22.23
N PHE A 70 -6.44 8.35 22.98
CA PHE A 70 -6.36 6.90 23.00
C PHE A 70 -7.18 6.26 24.13
N ALA A 71 -8.00 7.06 24.86
CA ALA A 71 -9.06 6.49 25.67
C ALA A 71 -9.97 5.60 24.81
N GLU A 72 -10.35 4.45 25.29
CA GLU A 72 -11.01 3.38 24.51
C GLU A 72 -12.23 3.88 23.74
N SER A 73 -13.08 4.69 24.39
CA SER A 73 -14.28 5.25 23.76
C SER A 73 -13.94 6.26 22.66
N ILE A 74 -12.99 7.17 22.90
CA ILE A 74 -12.59 8.21 21.97
C ILE A 74 -11.92 7.60 20.74
N PHE A 75 -10.99 6.66 20.96
CA PHE A 75 -10.31 5.99 19.86
C PHE A 75 -11.27 5.11 19.04
N THR A 76 -12.24 4.45 19.69
CA THR A 76 -13.29 3.72 18.98
C THR A 76 -14.14 4.65 18.13
N LEU A 77 -14.53 5.81 18.66
CA LEU A 77 -15.25 6.82 17.90
C LEU A 77 -14.44 7.33 16.70
N LEU A 78 -13.14 7.56 16.87
CA LEU A 78 -12.22 7.91 15.79
C LEU A 78 -12.22 6.86 14.67
N LEU A 79 -12.20 5.56 15.00
CA LEU A 79 -12.25 4.49 14.01
C LEU A 79 -13.59 4.46 13.25
N TRP A 80 -14.71 4.70 13.92
CA TRP A 80 -16.02 4.81 13.26
C TRP A 80 -16.12 6.06 12.37
N ALA A 81 -15.63 7.20 12.85
CA ALA A 81 -15.55 8.43 12.05
C ALA A 81 -14.67 8.23 10.81
N ARG A 82 -13.58 7.46 10.95
CA ARG A 82 -12.71 7.09 9.84
C ARG A 82 -13.45 6.23 8.80
N LEU A 83 -14.26 5.25 9.21
CA LEU A 83 -15.09 4.47 8.27
C LEU A 83 -16.12 5.35 7.56
N ALA A 84 -16.77 6.28 8.27
CA ALA A 84 -17.69 7.23 7.66
C ALA A 84 -16.98 8.14 6.64
N ALA A 85 -15.78 8.60 6.94
CA ALA A 85 -14.95 9.40 6.04
C ALA A 85 -14.51 8.61 4.80
N LEU A 86 -14.17 7.32 4.94
CA LEU A 86 -13.84 6.43 3.81
C LEU A 86 -15.07 6.17 2.92
N LEU A 87 -16.25 5.99 3.53
CA LEU A 87 -17.51 5.89 2.78
C LEU A 87 -17.82 7.19 2.02
N SER A 88 -17.62 8.35 2.67
CA SER A 88 -17.75 9.66 2.02
C SER A 88 -16.80 9.80 0.83
N LEU A 89 -15.54 9.32 0.94
CA LEU A 89 -14.59 9.31 -0.17
C LEU A 89 -15.11 8.48 -1.36
N VAL A 90 -15.70 7.32 -1.10
CA VAL A 90 -16.28 6.47 -2.16
C VAL A 90 -17.50 7.13 -2.81
N LEU A 91 -18.38 7.77 -2.05
CA LEU A 91 -19.63 8.30 -2.57
C LEU A 91 -19.44 9.67 -3.28
N PHE A 92 -18.62 10.55 -2.73
CA PHE A 92 -18.53 11.94 -3.15
C PHE A 92 -17.14 12.33 -3.73
N GLY A 93 -16.14 11.43 -3.64
CA GLY A 93 -14.77 11.73 -4.02
C GLY A 93 -13.98 12.49 -2.96
N ALA A 94 -12.70 12.73 -3.28
CA ALA A 94 -11.79 13.43 -2.39
C ALA A 94 -12.15 14.91 -2.25
N ASN A 95 -12.11 15.41 -1.03
CA ASN A 95 -12.13 16.83 -0.72
C ASN A 95 -11.16 17.14 0.42
N LEU A 96 -10.71 18.38 0.52
CA LEU A 96 -9.64 18.81 1.41
C LEU A 96 -9.89 18.40 2.88
N GLY A 97 -11.11 18.64 3.40
CA GLY A 97 -11.45 18.33 4.78
C GLY A 97 -11.41 16.84 5.08
N ASN A 98 -12.05 16.05 4.21
CA ASN A 98 -12.12 14.59 4.37
C ASN A 98 -10.74 13.92 4.27
N VAL A 99 -9.94 14.30 3.27
CA VAL A 99 -8.60 13.72 3.07
C VAL A 99 -7.66 14.14 4.19
N THR A 100 -7.72 15.38 4.65
CA THR A 100 -6.93 15.85 5.81
C THR A 100 -7.30 15.07 7.08
N PHE A 101 -8.59 14.87 7.33
CA PHE A 101 -9.05 14.04 8.46
C PHE A 101 -8.54 12.60 8.35
N LEU A 102 -8.66 11.98 7.17
CA LEU A 102 -8.14 10.62 6.94
C LEU A 102 -6.63 10.55 7.18
N PHE A 103 -5.87 11.54 6.72
CA PHE A 103 -4.42 11.60 6.91
C PHE A 103 -4.05 11.71 8.40
N VAL A 104 -4.61 12.67 9.12
CA VAL A 104 -4.34 12.87 10.55
C VAL A 104 -4.77 11.65 11.37
N SER A 105 -5.96 11.12 11.10
CA SER A 105 -6.43 9.90 11.77
C SER A 105 -5.56 8.69 11.47
N ASN A 106 -4.99 8.59 10.26
CA ASN A 106 -4.04 7.52 9.92
C ASN A 106 -2.75 7.61 10.75
N LEU A 107 -2.21 8.81 10.95
CA LEU A 107 -1.05 9.00 11.82
C LEU A 107 -1.35 8.55 13.26
N PHE A 108 -2.53 8.87 13.79
CA PHE A 108 -2.93 8.40 15.12
C PHE A 108 -3.07 6.89 15.19
N VAL A 109 -3.62 6.27 14.16
CA VAL A 109 -3.69 4.81 14.04
C VAL A 109 -2.29 4.20 14.03
N LEU A 110 -1.35 4.74 13.24
CA LEU A 110 0.03 4.26 13.20
C LEU A 110 0.75 4.38 14.55
N ILE A 111 0.54 5.50 15.28
CA ILE A 111 1.10 5.68 16.62
C ILE A 111 0.49 4.65 17.58
N ARG A 112 -0.82 4.45 17.55
CA ARG A 112 -1.53 3.55 18.46
C ARG A 112 -1.20 2.08 18.22
N TRP A 113 -0.94 1.70 16.96
CA TRP A 113 -0.66 0.34 16.53
C TRP A 113 0.80 0.12 16.11
N ARG A 114 1.73 0.96 16.54
CA ARG A 114 3.14 0.89 16.14
C ARG A 114 3.79 -0.48 16.36
N GLY A 115 3.36 -1.25 17.37
CA GLY A 115 3.82 -2.61 17.61
C GLY A 115 3.36 -3.63 16.57
N ALA A 116 2.34 -3.30 15.77
CA ALA A 116 1.81 -4.11 14.68
C ALA A 116 2.05 -3.44 13.30
N PHE A 117 2.94 -2.45 13.24
CA PHE A 117 3.28 -1.76 11.99
C PHE A 117 3.88 -2.75 10.98
N ASN A 118 3.29 -2.76 9.79
CA ASN A 118 3.81 -3.51 8.65
C ASN A 118 4.34 -2.54 7.60
N GLY A 119 5.66 -2.52 7.38
CA GLY A 119 6.31 -1.61 6.45
C GLY A 119 5.77 -1.68 5.03
N GLY A 120 5.31 -2.85 4.59
CA GLY A 120 4.77 -3.02 3.24
C GLY A 120 3.35 -2.48 3.07
N SER A 121 2.45 -2.70 4.04
CA SER A 121 1.05 -2.27 3.93
C SER A 121 0.80 -0.88 4.49
N ASP A 122 1.28 -0.62 5.71
CA ASP A 122 0.99 0.65 6.39
C ASP A 122 1.73 1.80 5.73
N PHE A 123 2.96 1.55 5.23
CA PHE A 123 3.70 2.54 4.47
C PHE A 123 3.04 2.83 3.12
N MET A 124 2.59 1.82 2.36
CA MET A 124 1.90 2.04 1.08
C MET A 124 0.55 2.73 1.27
N THR A 125 -0.20 2.40 2.33
CA THR A 125 -1.40 3.14 2.70
C THR A 125 -1.09 4.62 2.95
N LEU A 126 0.01 4.91 3.65
CA LEU A 126 0.46 6.28 3.89
C LEU A 126 0.89 6.98 2.60
N VAL A 127 1.57 6.28 1.68
CA VAL A 127 1.97 6.82 0.37
C VAL A 127 0.74 7.25 -0.44
N VAL A 128 -0.25 6.38 -0.60
CA VAL A 128 -1.45 6.72 -1.37
C VAL A 128 -2.22 7.87 -0.70
N LEU A 129 -2.35 7.84 0.63
CA LEU A 129 -3.03 8.89 1.38
C LEU A 129 -2.29 10.24 1.32
N THR A 130 -0.96 10.23 1.33
CA THR A 130 -0.14 11.44 1.11
C THR A 130 -0.36 11.98 -0.30
N GLY A 131 -0.42 11.12 -1.31
CA GLY A 131 -0.77 11.52 -2.67
C GLY A 131 -2.15 12.20 -2.74
N LEU A 132 -3.17 11.60 -2.12
CA LEU A 132 -4.51 12.22 -2.02
C LEU A 132 -4.45 13.57 -1.29
N LEU A 133 -3.66 13.69 -0.23
CA LEU A 133 -3.46 14.95 0.48
C LEU A 133 -2.81 16.02 -0.42
N ILE A 134 -1.77 15.64 -1.17
CA ILE A 134 -1.11 16.51 -2.16
C ILE A 134 -2.14 16.98 -3.20
N SER A 135 -2.99 16.08 -3.73
CA SER A 135 -3.99 16.47 -4.73
C SER A 135 -4.92 17.57 -4.23
N GLN A 136 -5.34 17.46 -2.97
CA GLN A 136 -6.31 18.42 -2.40
C GLN A 136 -5.66 19.74 -2.01
N TRP A 137 -4.46 19.73 -1.43
CA TRP A 137 -3.76 20.96 -1.05
C TRP A 137 -3.24 21.71 -2.28
N VAL A 138 -2.61 21.04 -3.23
CA VAL A 138 -2.17 21.68 -4.48
C VAL A 138 -3.39 22.15 -5.27
N GLY A 139 -4.46 21.35 -5.32
CA GLY A 139 -5.70 21.74 -5.99
C GLY A 139 -6.38 22.96 -5.38
N PHE A 140 -6.23 23.16 -4.05
CA PHE A 140 -6.75 24.32 -3.34
C PHE A 140 -5.98 25.62 -3.64
N PHE A 141 -4.64 25.54 -3.71
CA PHE A 141 -3.78 26.71 -3.93
C PHE A 141 -3.58 27.07 -5.41
N GLU A 142 -3.61 26.08 -6.28
CA GLU A 142 -3.33 26.23 -7.70
C GLU A 142 -4.57 25.86 -8.53
N ASN A 143 -4.67 24.58 -8.92
CA ASN A 143 -5.82 24.02 -9.62
C ASN A 143 -5.90 22.50 -9.46
N SER A 144 -7.10 21.97 -9.65
CA SER A 144 -7.37 20.54 -9.45
C SER A 144 -6.57 19.64 -10.40
N GLU A 145 -6.33 20.05 -11.64
CA GLU A 145 -5.55 19.25 -12.60
C GLU A 145 -4.11 19.07 -12.13
N LEU A 146 -3.44 20.15 -11.74
CA LEU A 146 -2.07 20.10 -11.21
C LEU A 146 -2.03 19.25 -9.93
N GLY A 147 -3.03 19.40 -9.06
CA GLY A 147 -3.14 18.61 -7.83
C GLY A 147 -3.16 17.11 -8.10
N TRP A 148 -3.99 16.65 -9.03
CA TRP A 148 -4.08 15.23 -9.38
C TRP A 148 -2.83 14.72 -10.11
N ARG A 149 -2.24 15.52 -10.98
CA ARG A 149 -0.95 15.19 -11.63
C ARG A 149 0.15 14.98 -10.58
N ALA A 150 0.28 15.89 -9.62
CA ALA A 150 1.26 15.79 -8.54
C ALA A 150 1.01 14.54 -7.68
N CYS A 151 -0.25 14.23 -7.35
CA CYS A 151 -0.65 13.01 -6.65
C CYS A 151 -0.17 11.75 -7.39
N PHE A 152 -0.52 11.60 -8.66
CA PHE A 152 -0.21 10.41 -9.43
C PHE A 152 1.30 10.21 -9.59
N TRP A 153 2.04 11.28 -9.89
CA TRP A 153 3.49 11.20 -9.99
C TRP A 153 4.15 10.85 -8.66
N TYR A 154 3.68 11.44 -7.55
CA TYR A 154 4.19 11.11 -6.22
C TYR A 154 4.01 9.61 -5.91
N ILE A 155 2.80 9.08 -6.07
CA ILE A 155 2.49 7.68 -5.81
C ILE A 155 3.31 6.76 -6.72
N THR A 156 3.40 7.09 -8.01
CA THR A 156 4.13 6.30 -8.99
C THR A 156 5.63 6.24 -8.68
N ILE A 157 6.25 7.38 -8.39
CA ILE A 157 7.68 7.45 -8.03
C ILE A 157 7.94 6.63 -6.78
N GLN A 158 7.13 6.78 -5.73
CA GLN A 158 7.28 6.01 -4.50
C GLN A 158 7.13 4.50 -4.74
N SER A 159 6.13 4.10 -5.52
CA SER A 159 5.89 2.68 -5.83
C SER A 159 7.02 2.08 -6.66
N MET A 160 7.41 2.73 -7.74
CA MET A 160 8.49 2.24 -8.62
C MET A 160 9.84 2.18 -7.89
N THR A 161 10.14 3.20 -7.09
CA THR A 161 11.34 3.20 -6.24
C THR A 161 11.31 2.05 -5.24
N SER A 162 10.16 1.79 -4.62
CA SER A 162 10.02 0.67 -3.67
C SER A 162 10.28 -0.68 -4.31
N TYR A 163 9.73 -0.95 -5.50
CA TYR A 163 10.02 -2.18 -6.24
C TYR A 163 11.49 -2.25 -6.63
N PHE A 164 12.03 -1.19 -7.25
CA PHE A 164 13.41 -1.17 -7.71
C PHE A 164 14.41 -1.40 -6.58
N VAL A 165 14.25 -0.69 -5.46
CA VAL A 165 15.12 -0.84 -4.27
C VAL A 165 15.00 -2.25 -3.70
N SER A 166 13.78 -2.81 -3.64
CA SER A 166 13.54 -4.19 -3.20
C SER A 166 14.29 -5.19 -4.06
N GLY A 167 14.23 -5.05 -5.39
CA GLY A 167 14.96 -5.88 -6.35
C GLY A 167 16.47 -5.73 -6.22
N ALA A 168 16.96 -4.49 -6.12
CA ALA A 168 18.38 -4.19 -5.98
C ALA A 168 18.96 -4.79 -4.67
N VAL A 169 18.25 -4.67 -3.55
CA VAL A 169 18.65 -5.30 -2.29
C VAL A 169 18.73 -6.82 -2.42
N LYS A 170 17.74 -7.44 -3.06
CA LYS A 170 17.73 -8.90 -3.31
C LYS A 170 18.90 -9.31 -4.22
N LEU A 171 19.17 -8.52 -5.26
CA LEU A 171 20.30 -8.77 -6.18
C LEU A 171 21.64 -8.76 -5.45
N LEU A 172 21.81 -7.89 -4.45
CA LEU A 172 23.06 -7.79 -3.68
C LEU A 172 23.21 -8.90 -2.64
N ARG A 173 22.14 -9.63 -2.28
CA ARG A 173 22.15 -10.65 -1.24
C ARG A 173 22.34 -12.04 -1.81
N PRO A 174 23.39 -12.79 -1.39
CA PRO A 174 23.65 -14.16 -1.88
C PRO A 174 22.49 -15.12 -1.63
N GLU A 175 21.78 -14.98 -0.50
CA GLU A 175 20.66 -15.83 -0.11
C GLU A 175 19.48 -15.73 -1.09
N TRP A 176 19.29 -14.58 -1.70
CA TRP A 176 18.32 -14.41 -2.77
C TRP A 176 18.81 -15.00 -4.08
N ARG A 177 20.07 -14.77 -4.46
CA ARG A 177 20.63 -15.26 -5.72
C ARG A 177 20.72 -16.79 -5.79
N ASN A 178 20.96 -17.46 -4.65
CA ASN A 178 21.00 -18.94 -4.58
C ASN A 178 19.64 -19.59 -4.23
N GLY A 179 18.58 -18.78 -4.02
CA GLY A 179 17.23 -19.25 -3.73
C GLY A 179 16.97 -19.69 -2.28
N SER A 180 17.96 -19.65 -1.38
CA SER A 180 17.77 -20.07 0.03
C SER A 180 16.78 -19.17 0.77
N ALA A 181 16.78 -17.85 0.49
CA ALA A 181 15.79 -16.92 1.05
C ALA A 181 14.35 -17.32 0.68
N MET A 182 14.10 -17.70 -0.58
CA MET A 182 12.79 -18.18 -1.03
C MET A 182 12.35 -19.41 -0.23
N THR A 183 13.24 -20.35 0.01
CA THR A 183 12.94 -21.56 0.81
C THR A 183 12.57 -21.22 2.24
N ILE A 184 13.24 -20.22 2.86
CA ILE A 184 12.91 -19.75 4.22
C ILE A 184 11.50 -19.14 4.23
N PHE A 185 11.14 -18.28 3.29
CA PHE A 185 9.81 -17.69 3.18
C PHE A 185 8.73 -18.76 3.00
N LEU A 186 8.94 -19.75 2.13
CA LEU A 186 7.98 -20.82 1.91
C LEU A 186 7.79 -21.73 3.14
N ASN A 187 8.76 -21.79 4.05
CA ASN A 187 8.63 -22.49 5.33
C ASN A 187 7.90 -21.67 6.41
N ALA A 188 7.84 -20.34 6.26
CA ALA A 188 7.17 -19.42 7.19
C ALA A 188 5.70 -19.14 6.82
N ALA A 189 5.13 -19.90 5.88
CA ALA A 189 3.73 -19.74 5.47
C ALA A 189 2.76 -20.03 6.63
N ILE A 190 1.61 -19.31 6.65
CA ILE A 190 0.57 -19.50 7.70
C ILE A 190 -0.04 -20.91 7.69
N HIS A 191 0.05 -21.62 6.57
CA HIS A 191 -0.41 -23.01 6.43
C HIS A 191 0.63 -24.03 6.89
N GLY A 192 1.72 -23.59 7.51
CA GLY A 192 2.84 -24.41 7.92
C GLY A 192 3.88 -24.62 6.80
N PRO A 193 4.99 -25.26 7.14
CA PRO A 193 6.07 -25.52 6.19
C PRO A 193 5.60 -26.47 5.08
N LEU A 194 6.06 -26.22 3.86
CA LEU A 194 5.79 -27.12 2.72
C LEU A 194 6.31 -28.54 3.01
N HIS A 195 5.57 -29.57 2.59
CA HIS A 195 6.01 -30.95 2.69
C HIS A 195 7.38 -31.16 2.04
N ALA A 196 8.17 -32.08 2.58
CA ALA A 196 9.53 -32.36 2.11
C ALA A 196 9.63 -32.68 0.60
N GLY A 197 8.61 -33.33 0.03
CA GLY A 197 8.51 -33.67 -1.40
C GLY A 197 7.88 -32.59 -2.28
N HIS A 198 7.52 -31.41 -1.74
CA HIS A 198 6.85 -30.37 -2.51
C HIS A 198 7.78 -29.81 -3.60
N ALA A 199 7.25 -29.62 -4.81
CA ALA A 199 8.04 -29.17 -5.98
C ALA A 199 8.80 -27.87 -5.72
N LEU A 200 8.20 -26.90 -5.01
CA LEU A 200 8.82 -25.61 -4.68
C LEU A 200 10.02 -25.72 -3.72
N ARG A 201 10.26 -26.91 -3.12
CA ARG A 201 11.48 -27.18 -2.34
C ARG A 201 12.67 -27.62 -3.19
N LYS A 202 12.46 -27.89 -4.49
CA LYS A 202 13.57 -28.21 -5.38
C LYS A 202 14.47 -26.96 -5.51
N PRO A 203 15.80 -27.08 -5.27
CA PRO A 203 16.68 -25.90 -5.25
C PRO A 203 16.63 -25.07 -6.52
N TRP A 204 16.51 -25.69 -7.69
CA TRP A 204 16.44 -24.99 -8.96
C TRP A 204 15.15 -24.15 -9.11
N LEU A 205 14.00 -24.63 -8.56
CA LEU A 205 12.73 -23.86 -8.58
C LEU A 205 12.79 -22.68 -7.62
N SER A 206 13.37 -22.85 -6.43
CA SER A 206 13.57 -21.74 -5.48
C SER A 206 14.51 -20.69 -6.07
N THR A 207 15.58 -21.10 -6.75
CA THR A 207 16.51 -20.19 -7.43
C THR A 207 15.83 -19.47 -8.60
N LEU A 208 15.10 -20.21 -9.44
CA LEU A 208 14.35 -19.62 -10.56
C LEU A 208 13.31 -18.60 -10.07
N GLY A 209 12.51 -18.96 -9.06
CA GLY A 209 11.53 -18.05 -8.45
C GLY A 209 12.19 -16.80 -7.87
N SER A 210 13.32 -16.97 -7.20
CA SER A 210 14.09 -15.85 -6.64
C SER A 210 14.57 -14.88 -7.72
N TRP A 211 15.16 -15.39 -8.80
CA TRP A 211 15.60 -14.57 -9.93
C TRP A 211 14.45 -13.92 -10.69
N THR A 212 13.30 -14.59 -10.80
CA THR A 212 12.09 -14.00 -11.39
C THR A 212 11.67 -12.73 -10.62
N PHE A 213 11.65 -12.79 -9.28
CA PHE A 213 11.35 -11.62 -8.46
C PHE A 213 12.41 -10.53 -8.57
N ILE A 214 13.70 -10.88 -8.50
CA ILE A 214 14.80 -9.92 -8.61
C ILE A 214 14.71 -9.15 -9.95
N LEU A 215 14.59 -9.85 -11.06
CA LEU A 215 14.54 -9.23 -12.38
C LEU A 215 13.30 -8.39 -12.58
N TRP A 216 12.13 -8.90 -12.17
CA TRP A 216 10.88 -8.17 -12.27
C TRP A 216 10.88 -6.89 -11.43
N GLU A 217 11.34 -6.94 -10.18
CA GLU A 217 11.42 -5.78 -9.31
C GLU A 217 12.46 -4.75 -9.81
N CYS A 218 13.63 -5.19 -10.26
CA CYS A 218 14.63 -4.31 -10.85
C CYS A 218 14.15 -3.66 -12.16
N ALA A 219 13.31 -4.35 -12.92
CA ALA A 219 12.75 -3.85 -14.17
C ALA A 219 11.54 -2.91 -13.96
N ALA A 220 11.07 -2.72 -12.73
CA ALA A 220 9.87 -1.92 -12.44
C ALA A 220 9.84 -0.54 -13.13
N PRO A 221 10.92 0.28 -13.13
CA PRO A 221 10.91 1.58 -13.81
C PRO A 221 10.66 1.48 -15.31
N LEU A 222 11.00 0.36 -15.96
CA LEU A 222 10.76 0.17 -17.40
C LEU A 222 9.27 0.07 -17.74
N ALA A 223 8.42 -0.27 -16.77
CA ALA A 223 6.98 -0.29 -16.95
C ALA A 223 6.40 1.09 -17.32
N LEU A 224 7.11 2.18 -17.01
CA LEU A 224 6.63 3.54 -17.29
C LEU A 224 6.84 3.96 -18.77
N PHE A 225 7.64 3.24 -19.54
CA PHE A 225 7.88 3.58 -20.94
C PHE A 225 6.72 3.24 -21.87
N ASP A 226 5.80 2.37 -21.47
CA ASP A 226 4.62 2.00 -22.25
C ASP A 226 3.45 1.63 -21.33
N THR A 227 2.25 2.13 -21.61
CA THR A 227 1.04 1.86 -20.79
C THR A 227 0.70 0.38 -20.73
N ARG A 228 0.96 -0.39 -21.80
CA ARG A 228 0.73 -1.83 -21.82
C ARG A 228 1.70 -2.55 -20.90
N LEU A 229 2.98 -2.12 -20.90
CA LEU A 229 3.98 -2.62 -19.95
C LEU A 229 3.58 -2.30 -18.50
N ALA A 230 3.05 -1.11 -18.25
CA ALA A 230 2.53 -0.74 -16.92
C ALA A 230 1.37 -1.64 -16.48
N VAL A 231 0.41 -1.92 -17.39
CA VAL A 231 -0.70 -2.83 -17.10
C VAL A 231 -0.19 -4.24 -16.81
N VAL A 232 0.70 -4.78 -17.65
CA VAL A 232 1.29 -6.11 -17.43
C VAL A 232 2.06 -6.15 -16.11
N PHE A 233 2.85 -5.12 -15.81
CA PHE A 233 3.56 -5.00 -14.54
C PHE A 233 2.60 -5.01 -13.35
N CYS A 234 1.53 -4.22 -13.39
CA CYS A 234 0.51 -4.16 -12.34
C CYS A 234 -0.24 -5.50 -12.18
N CYS A 235 -0.51 -6.23 -13.28
CA CYS A 235 -1.10 -7.57 -13.20
C CYS A 235 -0.17 -8.57 -12.51
N ILE A 236 1.11 -8.58 -12.85
CA ILE A 236 2.12 -9.43 -12.18
C ILE A 236 2.24 -9.03 -10.70
N ALA A 237 2.27 -7.72 -10.41
CA ALA A 237 2.30 -7.20 -9.06
C ALA A 237 1.06 -7.62 -8.25
N ALA A 238 -0.14 -7.57 -8.85
CA ALA A 238 -1.36 -8.03 -8.20
C ALA A 238 -1.28 -9.52 -7.83
N ILE A 239 -0.81 -10.36 -8.76
CA ILE A 239 -0.61 -11.80 -8.50
C ILE A 239 0.40 -11.99 -7.37
N PHE A 240 1.54 -11.30 -7.42
CA PHE A 240 2.57 -11.38 -6.38
C PHE A 240 2.03 -10.99 -5.00
N HIS A 241 1.37 -9.84 -4.88
CA HIS A 241 0.81 -9.38 -3.62
C HIS A 241 -0.35 -10.25 -3.13
N PHE A 242 -1.13 -10.84 -4.06
CA PHE A 242 -2.14 -11.83 -3.71
C PHE A 242 -1.50 -13.11 -3.14
N LEU A 243 -0.40 -13.58 -3.73
CA LEU A 243 0.33 -14.72 -3.18
C LEU A 243 0.91 -14.42 -1.79
N VAL A 244 1.42 -13.19 -1.56
CA VAL A 244 1.86 -12.74 -0.24
C VAL A 244 0.70 -12.76 0.76
N PHE A 245 -0.47 -12.29 0.35
CA PHE A 245 -1.68 -12.40 1.17
C PHE A 245 -2.01 -13.86 1.47
N TRP A 246 -2.07 -14.71 0.46
CA TRP A 246 -2.47 -16.11 0.59
C TRP A 246 -1.49 -16.92 1.45
N PHE A 247 -0.19 -16.79 1.20
CA PHE A 247 0.83 -17.56 1.91
C PHE A 247 1.13 -17.04 3.31
N PHE A 248 1.09 -15.72 3.54
CA PHE A 248 1.50 -15.11 4.80
C PHE A 248 0.35 -14.47 5.58
N GLY A 249 -0.89 -14.52 5.09
CA GLY A 249 -2.03 -13.90 5.74
C GLY A 249 -2.03 -12.37 5.72
N LEU A 250 -1.22 -11.76 4.86
CA LEU A 250 -1.04 -10.31 4.81
C LEU A 250 -2.06 -9.65 3.87
N ASN A 251 -3.37 -9.74 4.21
CA ASN A 251 -4.46 -9.20 3.41
C ASN A 251 -4.31 -7.69 3.13
N ARG A 252 -3.96 -6.88 4.13
CA ARG A 252 -3.75 -5.43 3.97
C ARG A 252 -2.64 -5.11 2.99
N PHE A 253 -1.64 -5.96 2.88
CA PHE A 253 -0.52 -5.80 1.94
C PHE A 253 -1.02 -5.78 0.50
N PHE A 254 -1.87 -6.74 0.12
CA PHE A 254 -2.45 -6.79 -1.23
C PHE A 254 -3.23 -5.50 -1.57
N TRP A 255 -4.18 -5.12 -0.73
CA TRP A 255 -5.05 -3.98 -1.02
C TRP A 255 -4.32 -2.64 -1.04
N ALA A 256 -3.33 -2.45 -0.16
CA ALA A 256 -2.54 -1.23 -0.11
C ALA A 256 -1.74 -1.00 -1.40
N TRP A 257 -1.15 -2.06 -1.95
CA TRP A 257 -0.40 -1.97 -3.19
C TRP A 257 -1.30 -1.80 -4.41
N VAL A 258 -2.39 -2.53 -4.51
CA VAL A 258 -3.36 -2.41 -5.62
C VAL A 258 -3.93 -0.99 -5.71
N ALA A 259 -4.07 -0.29 -4.59
CA ALA A 259 -4.53 1.10 -4.56
C ALA A 259 -3.58 2.09 -5.29
N SER A 260 -2.31 1.74 -5.46
CA SER A 260 -1.33 2.57 -6.20
C SER A 260 -1.36 2.35 -7.72
N PHE A 261 -1.91 1.25 -8.21
CA PHE A 261 -1.80 0.86 -9.63
C PHE A 261 -2.46 1.83 -10.62
N PRO A 262 -3.63 2.45 -10.32
CA PRO A 262 -4.21 3.44 -11.22
C PRO A 262 -3.26 4.60 -11.51
N ALA A 263 -2.48 5.05 -10.50
CA ALA A 263 -1.48 6.10 -10.67
C ALA A 263 -0.34 5.67 -11.61
N ILE A 264 0.16 4.45 -11.47
CA ILE A 264 1.24 3.88 -12.29
C ILE A 264 0.81 3.82 -13.77
N VAL A 265 -0.38 3.25 -14.02
CA VAL A 265 -0.90 3.11 -15.39
C VAL A 265 -1.17 4.47 -16.02
N TRP A 266 -1.72 5.42 -15.25
CA TRP A 266 -1.97 6.78 -15.73
C TRP A 266 -0.67 7.50 -16.08
N CYS A 267 0.36 7.45 -15.23
CA CYS A 267 1.66 8.09 -15.47
C CYS A 267 2.37 7.52 -16.70
N ALA A 268 2.32 6.21 -16.91
CA ALA A 268 2.87 5.58 -18.13
C ALA A 268 2.20 6.14 -19.39
N GLY A 269 0.86 6.34 -19.35
CA GLY A 269 0.13 6.98 -20.45
C GLY A 269 0.59 8.42 -20.73
N GLN A 270 0.94 9.18 -19.68
CA GLN A 270 1.44 10.56 -19.88
C GLN A 270 2.84 10.59 -20.52
N ILE A 271 3.72 9.65 -20.20
CA ILE A 271 5.05 9.54 -20.82
C ILE A 271 4.91 9.22 -22.30
N ASN A 272 4.00 8.31 -22.68
CA ASN A 272 3.76 7.97 -24.09
C ASN A 272 3.29 9.16 -24.92
N ILE A 273 2.39 9.99 -24.38
CA ILE A 273 1.90 11.20 -25.06
C ILE A 273 3.02 12.21 -25.29
N LEU A 274 3.99 12.29 -24.36
CA LEU A 274 5.13 13.22 -24.50
C LEU A 274 6.20 12.70 -25.47
N ALA A 275 6.23 11.39 -25.73
CA ALA A 275 7.21 10.75 -26.61
C ALA A 275 6.71 10.59 -28.06
N SER A 276 5.41 10.75 -28.31
CA SER A 276 4.77 10.73 -29.65
C SER A 276 4.70 12.13 -30.25
#